data_4b0af1bea362329578f46da0d93f406a
#
_entry.id   4b0af1bea362329578f46da0d93f406a
#
_cell.length_a   1.000
_cell.length_b   1.000
_cell.length_c   1.000
_cell.angle_alpha   90.00
_cell.angle_beta   90.00
_cell.angle_gamma   90.00
#
_symmetry.space_group_name_H-M   'P 1'
#
loop_
_entity.id
_entity.type
_entity.pdbx_description
1 polymer ?
#
loop_
_entity_poly.entity_id
_entity_poly.type
_entity_poly.pdbx_seq_one_letter_code
_entity_poly.pdbx_strand_id
1 'polypeptide(L)'
;YELWNDIKISEDIADIVYDRLLKAVRGNIVLIGFMGCGKTTIGNAIADRLGYKLLDVDAYIEESEGCSISQIFADKGEAYFRQLETETLRRLNSSLSHTVISTGGGLPMREENAQELKILGTVIYLDVVSDEVIRRLAGDTTRPLLQGGNAAEKVNRLMDERRPVYESVADYIVPVTGRQVSEIVAEISEIVNG
;
A
#
# COMPACT_ATOMS: atom_id res chain seq x y z
N TYR A 1 -19.64 -6.70 -41.35
CA TYR A 1 -18.89 -5.46 -41.03
C TYR A 1 -19.73 -4.42 -40.32
N GLU A 2 -21.07 -4.60 -40.17
CA GLU A 2 -21.97 -3.58 -39.58
C GLU A 2 -22.36 -3.81 -38.10
N LEU A 3 -21.85 -4.85 -37.43
CA LEU A 3 -22.25 -5.21 -36.05
C LEU A 3 -21.41 -4.55 -34.93
N TRP A 4 -20.41 -3.72 -35.24
CA TRP A 4 -19.52 -3.10 -34.26
C TRP A 4 -19.77 -1.63 -33.95
N ASN A 5 -20.71 -0.99 -34.64
CA ASN A 5 -20.88 0.48 -34.54
C ASN A 5 -21.90 0.98 -33.52
N ASP A 6 -22.61 0.10 -32.79
CA ASP A 6 -23.70 0.53 -31.89
C ASP A 6 -23.47 0.24 -30.39
N ILE A 7 -22.31 -0.27 -29.98
CA ILE A 7 -22.00 -0.37 -28.55
C ILE A 7 -21.38 0.96 -28.12
N LYS A 8 -22.20 1.92 -27.70
CA LYS A 8 -21.74 3.04 -26.87
C LYS A 8 -21.33 2.48 -25.51
N ILE A 9 -20.05 2.14 -25.38
CA ILE A 9 -19.43 1.91 -24.06
C ILE A 9 -19.51 3.25 -23.36
N SER A 10 -20.16 3.31 -22.18
CA SER A 10 -20.13 4.53 -21.38
C SER A 10 -18.68 4.86 -21.03
N GLU A 11 -18.32 6.14 -20.91
CA GLU A 11 -16.98 6.57 -20.52
C GLU A 11 -16.53 5.86 -19.24
N ASP A 12 -17.44 5.70 -18.27
CA ASP A 12 -17.18 4.97 -17.01
C ASP A 12 -16.72 3.50 -17.24
N ILE A 13 -17.34 2.80 -18.20
CA ILE A 13 -16.95 1.39 -18.52
C ILE A 13 -15.60 1.38 -19.24
N ALA A 14 -15.36 2.34 -20.13
CA ALA A 14 -14.08 2.43 -20.83
C ALA A 14 -12.94 2.67 -19.85
N ASP A 15 -13.11 3.56 -18.88
CA ASP A 15 -12.14 3.86 -17.84
C ASP A 15 -11.87 2.63 -16.94
N ILE A 16 -12.92 1.94 -16.50
CA ILE A 16 -12.78 0.70 -15.71
C ILE A 16 -12.00 -0.38 -16.47
N VAL A 17 -12.29 -0.56 -17.76
CA VAL A 17 -11.59 -1.54 -18.60
C VAL A 17 -10.13 -1.14 -18.81
N TYR A 18 -9.89 0.15 -19.05
CA TYR A 18 -8.54 0.70 -19.22
C TYR A 18 -7.68 0.49 -17.98
N ASP A 19 -8.22 0.82 -16.80
CA ASP A 19 -7.52 0.63 -15.51
C ASP A 19 -7.19 -0.84 -15.25
N ARG A 20 -8.13 -1.75 -15.53
CA ARG A 20 -7.89 -3.20 -15.39
C ARG A 20 -6.81 -3.70 -16.35
N LEU A 21 -6.83 -3.22 -17.59
CA LEU A 21 -5.79 -3.59 -18.57
C LEU A 21 -4.42 -3.03 -18.16
N LEU A 22 -4.35 -1.81 -17.66
CA LEU A 22 -3.11 -1.22 -17.15
C LEU A 22 -2.55 -2.03 -15.98
N LYS A 23 -3.39 -2.42 -15.02
CA LYS A 23 -2.98 -3.27 -13.89
C LYS A 23 -2.40 -4.60 -14.38
N ALA A 24 -3.10 -5.27 -15.30
CA ALA A 24 -2.67 -6.55 -15.85
C ALA A 24 -1.34 -6.45 -16.62
N VAL A 25 -1.16 -5.40 -17.40
CA VAL A 25 0.08 -5.18 -18.19
C VAL A 25 1.25 -4.80 -17.28
N ARG A 26 1.03 -3.98 -16.25
CA ARG A 26 2.10 -3.56 -15.33
C ARG A 26 2.53 -4.65 -14.38
N GLY A 27 1.60 -5.51 -13.95
CA GLY A 27 1.87 -6.59 -13.02
C GLY A 27 2.40 -6.14 -11.65
N ASN A 28 2.16 -4.87 -11.24
CA ASN A 28 2.60 -4.38 -9.95
C ASN A 28 1.70 -4.89 -8.82
N ILE A 29 2.29 -5.09 -7.64
CA ILE A 29 1.62 -5.50 -6.40
C ILE A 29 1.80 -4.38 -5.38
N VAL A 30 0.70 -3.82 -4.90
CA VAL A 30 0.72 -2.74 -3.91
C VAL A 30 0.30 -3.29 -2.55
N LEU A 31 1.18 -3.24 -1.57
CA LEU A 31 0.92 -3.69 -0.20
C LEU A 31 0.50 -2.50 0.66
N ILE A 32 -0.72 -2.53 1.15
CA ILE A 32 -1.25 -1.57 2.13
C ILE A 32 -1.55 -2.27 3.46
N GLY A 33 -1.72 -1.48 4.50
CA GLY A 33 -2.08 -1.97 5.83
C GLY A 33 -1.37 -1.21 6.94
N PHE A 34 -1.74 -1.54 8.18
CA PHE A 34 -1.26 -0.82 9.35
C PHE A 34 0.25 -1.01 9.58
N MET A 35 0.85 -0.08 10.34
CA MET A 35 2.25 -0.22 10.76
C MET A 35 2.45 -1.55 11.52
N GLY A 36 3.56 -2.25 11.28
CA GLY A 36 3.83 -3.53 11.94
C GLY A 36 3.06 -4.74 11.37
N CYS A 37 2.22 -4.60 10.32
CA CYS A 37 1.57 -5.75 9.68
C CYS A 37 2.52 -6.61 8.84
N GLY A 38 3.73 -6.13 8.51
CA GLY A 38 4.76 -6.92 7.85
C GLY A 38 4.96 -6.62 6.36
N LYS A 39 4.50 -5.47 5.85
CA LYS A 39 4.60 -5.09 4.42
C LYS A 39 5.98 -5.27 3.83
N THR A 40 7.01 -4.74 4.46
CA THR A 40 8.38 -4.82 3.94
C THR A 40 8.90 -6.26 3.94
N THR A 41 8.63 -7.04 5.01
CA THR A 41 9.05 -8.46 5.11
C THR A 41 8.34 -9.33 4.08
N ILE A 42 7.02 -9.21 3.99
CA ILE A 42 6.19 -9.96 3.03
C ILE A 42 6.50 -9.50 1.61
N GLY A 43 6.67 -8.19 1.41
CA GLY A 43 7.03 -7.60 0.13
C GLY A 43 8.36 -8.11 -0.44
N ASN A 44 9.41 -8.21 0.39
CA ASN A 44 10.67 -8.82 -0.01
C ASN A 44 10.46 -10.28 -0.44
N ALA A 45 9.75 -11.06 0.36
CA ALA A 45 9.54 -12.48 0.06
C ALA A 45 8.69 -12.71 -1.20
N ILE A 46 7.72 -11.82 -1.50
CA ILE A 46 6.97 -11.84 -2.77
C ILE A 46 7.90 -11.48 -3.93
N ALA A 47 8.68 -10.41 -3.79
CA ALA A 47 9.60 -9.94 -4.81
C ALA A 47 10.61 -11.05 -5.19
N ASP A 48 11.20 -11.69 -4.19
CA ASP A 48 12.11 -12.83 -4.40
C ASP A 48 11.43 -14.00 -5.11
N ARG A 49 10.19 -14.34 -4.72
CA ARG A 49 9.44 -15.46 -5.31
C ARG A 49 9.05 -15.22 -6.77
N LEU A 50 8.65 -13.99 -7.11
CA LEU A 50 8.17 -13.64 -8.45
C LEU A 50 9.27 -13.09 -9.37
N GLY A 51 10.47 -12.86 -8.87
CA GLY A 51 11.54 -12.19 -9.61
C GLY A 51 11.26 -10.70 -9.85
N TYR A 52 10.51 -10.07 -8.96
CA TYR A 52 10.14 -8.66 -9.01
C TYR A 52 11.12 -7.80 -8.21
N LYS A 53 11.04 -6.48 -8.41
CA LYS A 53 11.72 -5.51 -7.54
C LYS A 53 10.83 -5.19 -6.34
N LEU A 54 11.44 -4.83 -5.20
CA LEU A 54 10.74 -4.19 -4.09
C LEU A 54 11.01 -2.69 -4.11
N LEU A 55 9.97 -1.88 -3.93
CA LEU A 55 10.04 -0.45 -3.69
C LEU A 55 9.28 -0.14 -2.40
N ASP A 56 9.96 0.44 -1.42
CA ASP A 56 9.34 1.01 -0.23
C ASP A 56 9.16 2.51 -0.45
N VAL A 57 7.91 2.99 -0.40
CA VAL A 57 7.57 4.39 -0.72
C VAL A 57 8.18 5.35 0.29
N ASP A 58 8.20 4.97 1.57
CA ASP A 58 8.78 5.79 2.64
C ASP A 58 10.29 5.96 2.40
N ALA A 59 11.00 4.87 2.13
CA ALA A 59 12.43 4.89 1.80
C ALA A 59 12.73 5.69 0.51
N TYR A 60 11.88 5.55 -0.51
CA TYR A 60 12.01 6.31 -1.75
C TYR A 60 11.88 7.83 -1.53
N ILE A 61 10.95 8.24 -0.67
CA ILE A 61 10.79 9.66 -0.30
C ILE A 61 12.03 10.16 0.46
N GLU A 62 12.53 9.40 1.44
CA GLU A 62 13.75 9.76 2.20
C GLU A 62 14.97 9.93 1.28
N GLU A 63 15.16 9.01 0.33
CA GLU A 63 16.24 9.09 -0.65
C GLU A 63 16.08 10.33 -1.55
N SER A 64 14.88 10.60 -2.02
CA SER A 64 14.57 11.74 -2.90
C SER A 64 14.76 13.10 -2.21
N GLU A 65 14.42 13.19 -0.92
CA GLU A 65 14.53 14.41 -0.11
C GLU A 65 15.92 14.57 0.56
N GLY A 66 16.72 13.49 0.58
CA GLY A 66 18.03 13.47 1.22
C GLY A 66 18.00 13.57 2.75
N CYS A 67 16.83 13.34 3.36
CA CYS A 67 16.66 13.39 4.82
C CYS A 67 15.55 12.42 5.28
N SER A 68 15.53 12.12 6.58
CA SER A 68 14.54 11.20 7.14
C SER A 68 13.14 11.79 7.16
N ILE A 69 12.11 10.93 7.15
CA ILE A 69 10.70 11.33 7.30
C ILE A 69 10.51 12.13 8.60
N SER A 70 11.16 11.72 9.69
CA SER A 70 11.11 12.44 10.96
C SER A 70 11.61 13.88 10.81
N GLN A 71 12.65 14.09 10.02
CA GLN A 71 13.19 15.42 9.75
C GLN A 71 12.26 16.23 8.83
N ILE A 72 11.65 15.60 7.84
CA ILE A 72 10.62 16.24 6.98
C ILE A 72 9.46 16.76 7.85
N PHE A 73 8.97 15.91 8.79
CA PHE A 73 7.91 16.32 9.70
C PHE A 73 8.32 17.49 10.61
N ALA A 74 9.55 17.48 11.14
CA ALA A 74 10.06 18.54 12.02
C ALA A 74 10.24 19.87 11.28
N ASP A 75 10.78 19.84 10.07
CA ASP A 75 11.18 21.03 9.32
C ASP A 75 10.05 21.60 8.45
N LYS A 76 9.23 20.73 7.84
CA LYS A 76 8.25 21.12 6.83
C LYS A 76 6.80 20.74 7.20
N GLY A 77 6.61 19.92 8.23
CA GLY A 77 5.32 19.53 8.77
C GLY A 77 4.64 18.38 8.00
N GLU A 78 3.56 17.87 8.59
CA GLU A 78 2.82 16.71 8.05
C GLU A 78 2.20 17.00 6.70
N ALA A 79 1.64 18.17 6.48
CA ALA A 79 0.97 18.53 5.22
C ALA A 79 1.92 18.43 4.02
N TYR A 80 3.17 18.87 4.18
CA TYR A 80 4.20 18.75 3.15
C TYR A 80 4.53 17.28 2.85
N PHE A 81 4.71 16.45 3.90
CA PHE A 81 4.97 15.03 3.72
C PHE A 81 3.82 14.34 2.95
N ARG A 82 2.55 14.65 3.29
CA ARG A 82 1.39 14.10 2.58
C ARG A 82 1.34 14.52 1.12
N GLN A 83 1.79 15.71 0.80
CA GLN A 83 1.93 16.14 -0.60
C GLN A 83 3.02 15.34 -1.32
N LEU A 84 4.17 15.12 -0.68
CA LEU A 84 5.25 14.29 -1.23
C LEU A 84 4.78 12.84 -1.52
N GLU A 85 3.99 12.25 -0.62
CA GLU A 85 3.39 10.92 -0.87
C GLU A 85 2.59 10.93 -2.17
N THR A 86 1.71 11.92 -2.37
CA THR A 86 0.87 12.03 -3.56
C THR A 86 1.70 12.24 -4.85
N GLU A 87 2.67 13.15 -4.81
CA GLU A 87 3.55 13.42 -5.95
C GLU A 87 4.42 12.21 -6.31
N THR A 88 4.88 11.47 -5.28
CA THR A 88 5.63 10.23 -5.47
C THR A 88 4.79 9.18 -6.17
N LEU A 89 3.56 8.93 -5.74
CA LEU A 89 2.67 7.97 -6.41
C LEU A 89 2.43 8.32 -7.87
N ARG A 90 2.14 9.58 -8.19
CA ARG A 90 1.95 10.04 -9.57
C ARG A 90 3.19 9.80 -10.45
N ARG A 91 4.38 10.02 -9.90
CA ARG A 91 5.64 9.74 -10.59
C ARG A 91 5.83 8.24 -10.82
N LEU A 92 5.56 7.42 -9.82
CA LEU A 92 5.69 5.97 -9.89
C LEU A 92 4.69 5.33 -10.86
N ASN A 93 3.49 5.89 -10.99
CA ASN A 93 2.46 5.42 -11.92
C ASN A 93 2.91 5.40 -13.39
N SER A 94 3.86 6.23 -13.77
CA SER A 94 4.36 6.28 -15.16
C SER A 94 5.56 5.37 -15.45
N SER A 95 6.18 4.77 -14.43
CA SER A 95 7.51 4.17 -14.57
C SER A 95 7.65 2.73 -14.08
N LEU A 96 6.72 2.23 -13.26
CA LEU A 96 6.86 0.92 -12.63
C LEU A 96 6.12 -0.20 -13.37
N SER A 97 6.79 -1.35 -13.44
CA SER A 97 6.20 -2.63 -13.84
C SER A 97 6.88 -3.77 -13.07
N HIS A 98 6.14 -4.87 -12.82
CA HIS A 98 6.64 -6.04 -12.12
C HIS A 98 7.37 -5.69 -10.81
N THR A 99 6.73 -4.82 -10.02
CA THR A 99 7.30 -4.28 -8.78
C THR A 99 6.33 -4.51 -7.63
N VAL A 100 6.85 -4.96 -6.50
CA VAL A 100 6.14 -4.99 -5.23
C VAL A 100 6.35 -3.64 -4.54
N ILE A 101 5.27 -2.94 -4.22
CA ILE A 101 5.30 -1.61 -3.64
C ILE A 101 4.78 -1.67 -2.21
N SER A 102 5.64 -1.38 -1.24
CA SER A 102 5.31 -1.26 0.18
C SER A 102 4.99 0.19 0.49
N THR A 103 3.81 0.47 1.06
CA THR A 103 3.36 1.83 1.35
C THR A 103 3.48 2.18 2.83
N GLY A 104 3.60 3.47 3.15
CA GLY A 104 3.37 3.98 4.49
C GLY A 104 1.93 3.70 4.96
N GLY A 105 1.75 3.37 6.25
CA GLY A 105 0.41 3.02 6.77
C GLY A 105 -0.62 4.17 6.71
N GLY A 106 -0.19 5.41 6.58
CA GLY A 106 -1.07 6.58 6.43
C GLY A 106 -1.36 6.97 4.99
N LEU A 107 -0.62 6.42 4.05
CA LEU A 107 -0.65 6.84 2.65
C LEU A 107 -2.04 6.66 2.00
N PRO A 108 -2.77 5.54 2.19
CA PRO A 108 -4.09 5.35 1.61
C PRO A 108 -5.20 6.23 2.20
N MET A 109 -4.93 6.95 3.29
CA MET A 109 -5.95 7.76 3.99
C MET A 109 -6.40 9.00 3.20
N ARG A 110 -5.66 9.42 2.20
CA ARG A 110 -6.08 10.47 1.26
C ARG A 110 -6.75 9.84 0.05
N GLU A 111 -7.91 10.34 -0.32
CA GLU A 111 -8.69 9.83 -1.46
C GLU A 111 -7.89 9.87 -2.77
N GLU A 112 -7.12 10.95 -2.99
CA GLU A 112 -6.22 11.07 -4.16
C GLU A 112 -5.22 9.91 -4.21
N ASN A 113 -4.59 9.59 -3.06
CA ASN A 113 -3.62 8.50 -2.98
C ASN A 113 -4.30 7.14 -3.19
N ALA A 114 -5.51 6.96 -2.64
CA ALA A 114 -6.28 5.74 -2.83
C ALA A 114 -6.56 5.46 -4.33
N GLN A 115 -6.89 6.50 -5.08
CA GLN A 115 -7.07 6.41 -6.53
C GLN A 115 -5.77 6.07 -7.25
N GLU A 116 -4.67 6.77 -6.93
CA GLU A 116 -3.36 6.49 -7.52
C GLU A 116 -2.87 5.05 -7.24
N LEU A 117 -3.12 4.51 -6.03
CA LEU A 117 -2.78 3.13 -5.69
C LEU A 117 -3.53 2.11 -6.55
N LYS A 118 -4.82 2.37 -6.81
CA LYS A 118 -5.65 1.50 -7.67
C LYS A 118 -5.17 1.46 -9.11
N ILE A 119 -4.59 2.56 -9.61
CA ILE A 119 -4.00 2.63 -10.96
C ILE A 119 -2.62 1.95 -10.98
N LEU A 120 -1.86 2.08 -9.88
CA LEU A 120 -0.48 1.63 -9.78
C LEU A 120 -0.33 0.11 -9.90
N GLY A 121 -1.27 -0.67 -9.34
CA GLY A 121 -1.21 -2.12 -9.38
C GLY A 121 -2.34 -2.80 -8.61
N THR A 122 -2.24 -4.11 -8.44
CA THR A 122 -3.16 -4.90 -7.61
C THR A 122 -2.93 -4.57 -6.14
N VAL A 123 -3.94 -3.99 -5.50
CA VAL A 123 -3.85 -3.53 -4.11
C VAL A 123 -4.22 -4.65 -3.15
N ILE A 124 -3.28 -5.03 -2.29
CA ILE A 124 -3.46 -6.08 -1.28
C ILE A 124 -3.37 -5.46 0.11
N TYR A 125 -4.45 -5.57 0.85
CA TYR A 125 -4.49 -5.19 2.25
C TYR A 125 -4.01 -6.34 3.14
N LEU A 126 -2.90 -6.16 3.85
CA LEU A 126 -2.39 -7.08 4.85
C LEU A 126 -3.12 -6.81 6.17
N ASP A 127 -4.18 -7.59 6.44
CA ASP A 127 -5.01 -7.42 7.64
C ASP A 127 -4.37 -8.11 8.85
N VAL A 128 -4.13 -7.33 9.89
CA VAL A 128 -3.53 -7.76 11.16
C VAL A 128 -4.43 -7.34 12.31
N VAL A 129 -4.54 -8.16 13.35
CA VAL A 129 -5.25 -7.79 14.58
C VAL A 129 -4.41 -6.85 15.45
N SER A 130 -5.07 -5.98 16.20
CA SER A 130 -4.40 -4.94 17.01
C SER A 130 -3.44 -5.50 18.06
N ASP A 131 -3.80 -6.62 18.72
CA ASP A 131 -2.93 -7.25 19.71
C ASP A 131 -1.58 -7.68 19.13
N GLU A 132 -1.60 -8.19 17.91
CA GLU A 132 -0.36 -8.57 17.20
C GLU A 132 0.48 -7.35 16.85
N VAL A 133 -0.17 -6.25 16.43
CA VAL A 133 0.52 -4.97 16.19
C VAL A 133 1.16 -4.45 17.48
N ILE A 134 0.41 -4.42 18.58
CA ILE A 134 0.91 -3.97 19.89
C ILE A 134 2.11 -4.82 20.29
N ARG A 135 2.03 -6.15 20.15
CA ARG A 135 3.13 -7.07 20.45
C ARG A 135 4.37 -6.81 19.60
N ARG A 136 4.20 -6.60 18.30
CA ARG A 136 5.34 -6.33 17.37
C ARG A 136 5.97 -4.98 17.59
N LEU A 137 5.18 -3.99 17.99
CA LEU A 137 5.67 -2.63 18.23
C LEU A 137 6.13 -2.41 19.67
N ALA A 138 6.00 -3.40 20.56
CA ALA A 138 6.50 -3.33 21.91
C ALA A 138 8.03 -3.15 21.89
N GLY A 139 8.50 -1.97 22.35
CA GLY A 139 9.93 -1.60 22.35
C GLY A 139 10.39 -0.79 21.13
N ASP A 140 9.55 -0.53 20.13
CA ASP A 140 9.89 0.37 19.03
C ASP A 140 9.75 1.84 19.45
N THR A 141 10.89 2.51 19.65
CA THR A 141 10.96 3.92 20.04
C THR A 141 11.02 4.88 18.85
N THR A 142 11.07 4.37 17.64
CA THR A 142 11.29 5.17 16.42
C THR A 142 10.01 5.79 15.86
N ARG A 143 8.84 5.42 16.39
CA ARG A 143 7.54 5.86 15.84
C ARG A 143 6.89 6.96 16.68
N PRO A 144 6.85 8.23 16.19
CA PRO A 144 6.30 9.37 16.93
C PRO A 144 4.83 9.18 17.35
N LEU A 145 4.01 8.48 16.52
CA LEU A 145 2.60 8.25 16.79
C LEU A 145 2.32 7.39 18.02
N LEU A 146 3.30 6.60 18.48
CA LEU A 146 3.17 5.72 19.65
C LEU A 146 3.78 6.33 20.92
N GLN A 147 4.42 7.50 20.83
CA GLN A 147 5.02 8.14 21.97
C GLN A 147 3.97 8.79 22.88
N GLY A 148 4.11 8.60 24.18
CA GLY A 148 3.30 9.21 25.24
C GLY A 148 1.90 8.58 25.39
N GLY A 149 1.58 8.14 26.61
CA GLY A 149 0.28 7.59 26.97
C GLY A 149 0.09 6.11 26.65
N ASN A 150 -1.17 5.64 26.65
CA ASN A 150 -1.52 4.25 26.41
C ASN A 150 -1.37 3.90 24.89
N ALA A 151 -0.21 3.33 24.51
CA ALA A 151 0.09 2.97 23.14
C ALA A 151 -0.95 1.99 22.56
N ALA A 152 -1.49 1.08 23.39
CA ALA A 152 -2.51 0.13 22.96
C ALA A 152 -3.82 0.82 22.55
N GLU A 153 -4.29 1.79 23.32
CA GLU A 153 -5.49 2.57 22.98
C GLU A 153 -5.30 3.37 21.69
N LYS A 154 -4.10 3.95 21.49
CA LYS A 154 -3.77 4.67 20.26
C LYS A 154 -3.77 3.75 19.05
N VAL A 155 -3.18 2.56 19.17
CA VAL A 155 -3.18 1.54 18.10
C VAL A 155 -4.60 1.15 17.76
N ASN A 156 -5.42 0.77 18.75
CA ASN A 156 -6.81 0.36 18.54
C ASN A 156 -7.60 1.45 17.81
N ARG A 157 -7.56 2.68 18.33
CA ARG A 157 -8.27 3.82 17.71
C ARG A 157 -7.82 4.05 16.26
N LEU A 158 -6.51 4.10 16.00
CA LEU A 158 -5.99 4.31 14.64
C LEU A 158 -6.33 3.16 13.70
N MET A 159 -6.39 1.93 14.19
CA MET A 159 -6.81 0.78 13.39
C MET A 159 -8.28 0.85 13.05
N ASP A 160 -9.15 1.17 14.01
CA ASP A 160 -10.60 1.35 13.80
C ASP A 160 -10.89 2.46 12.78
N GLU A 161 -10.15 3.58 12.85
CA GLU A 161 -10.27 4.71 11.92
C GLU A 161 -9.81 4.33 10.50
N ARG A 162 -8.76 3.51 10.36
CA ARG A 162 -8.11 3.24 9.06
C ARG A 162 -8.59 1.99 8.37
N ARG A 163 -9.06 0.99 9.10
CA ARG A 163 -9.54 -0.28 8.54
C ARG A 163 -10.57 -0.10 7.43
N PRO A 164 -11.64 0.71 7.59
CA PRO A 164 -12.63 0.91 6.53
C PRO A 164 -12.01 1.47 5.23
N VAL A 165 -11.00 2.33 5.36
CA VAL A 165 -10.29 2.88 4.21
C VAL A 165 -9.44 1.81 3.52
N TYR A 166 -8.66 1.02 4.28
CA TYR A 166 -7.88 -0.08 3.69
C TYR A 166 -8.79 -1.06 2.94
N GLU A 167 -9.92 -1.44 3.55
CA GLU A 167 -10.90 -2.35 2.93
C GLU A 167 -11.50 -1.79 1.64
N SER A 168 -11.77 -0.48 1.58
CA SER A 168 -12.35 0.17 0.38
C SER A 168 -11.36 0.35 -0.75
N VAL A 169 -10.06 0.44 -0.43
CA VAL A 169 -8.99 0.62 -1.43
C VAL A 169 -8.48 -0.70 -1.97
N ALA A 170 -8.53 -1.76 -1.17
CA ALA A 170 -7.98 -3.06 -1.51
C ALA A 170 -8.76 -3.78 -2.61
N ASP A 171 -8.05 -4.42 -3.54
CA ASP A 171 -8.63 -5.43 -4.44
C ASP A 171 -8.75 -6.78 -3.71
N TYR A 172 -7.83 -7.07 -2.78
CA TYR A 172 -7.81 -8.30 -1.96
C TYR A 172 -7.41 -8.00 -0.52
N ILE A 173 -8.00 -8.75 0.41
CA ILE A 173 -7.70 -8.68 1.84
C ILE A 173 -7.07 -10.00 2.26
N VAL A 174 -5.85 -9.95 2.78
CA VAL A 174 -5.09 -11.12 3.20
C VAL A 174 -4.82 -11.04 4.71
N PRO A 175 -5.45 -11.90 5.53
CA PRO A 175 -5.16 -11.98 6.95
C PRO A 175 -3.73 -12.46 7.18
N VAL A 176 -2.98 -11.76 8.06
CA VAL A 176 -1.58 -12.08 8.33
C VAL A 176 -1.29 -12.48 9.78
N THR A 177 -2.28 -12.38 10.66
CA THR A 177 -2.14 -12.70 12.08
C THR A 177 -1.88 -14.19 12.28
N GLY A 178 -0.81 -14.55 13.00
CA GLY A 178 -0.49 -15.93 13.34
C GLY A 178 -0.04 -16.82 12.18
N ARG A 179 0.13 -16.26 10.98
CA ARG A 179 0.52 -17.00 9.78
C ARG A 179 2.02 -16.88 9.50
N GLN A 180 2.57 -17.92 8.87
CA GLN A 180 3.93 -17.89 8.37
C GLN A 180 4.03 -17.03 7.09
N VAL A 181 5.15 -16.33 6.92
CA VAL A 181 5.40 -15.49 5.73
C VAL A 181 5.26 -16.30 4.44
N SER A 182 5.75 -17.56 4.43
CA SER A 182 5.67 -18.44 3.26
C SER A 182 4.24 -18.77 2.83
N GLU A 183 3.30 -18.92 3.76
CA GLU A 183 1.88 -19.18 3.47
C GLU A 183 1.22 -17.94 2.88
N ILE A 184 1.50 -16.76 3.44
CA ILE A 184 0.98 -15.49 2.95
C ILE A 184 1.50 -15.21 1.54
N VAL A 185 2.79 -15.44 1.30
CA VAL A 185 3.42 -15.25 -0.01
C VAL A 185 2.86 -16.23 -1.05
N ALA A 186 2.57 -17.49 -0.66
CA ALA A 186 1.95 -18.44 -1.55
C ALA A 186 0.56 -17.96 -2.00
N GLU A 187 -0.30 -17.58 -1.05
CA GLU A 187 -1.65 -17.06 -1.35
C GLU A 187 -1.60 -15.81 -2.24
N ILE A 188 -0.74 -14.83 -1.91
CA ILE A 188 -0.61 -13.61 -2.73
C ILE A 188 -0.12 -13.94 -4.14
N SER A 189 0.81 -14.90 -4.26
CA SER A 189 1.30 -15.34 -5.58
C SER A 189 0.21 -16.01 -6.42
N GLU A 190 -0.71 -16.74 -5.81
CA GLU A 190 -1.87 -17.31 -6.50
C GLU A 190 -2.85 -16.22 -6.96
N ILE A 191 -3.12 -15.24 -6.10
CA ILE A 191 -4.00 -14.10 -6.41
C ILE A 191 -3.52 -13.33 -7.66
N VAL A 192 -2.20 -13.10 -7.77
CA VAL A 192 -1.66 -12.24 -8.84
C VAL A 192 -1.34 -12.99 -10.14
N ASN A 193 -1.31 -14.33 -10.11
CA ASN A 193 -1.06 -15.18 -11.28
C ASN A 193 -2.35 -15.81 -11.87
N GLY A 194 -3.46 -15.72 -11.17
CA GLY A 194 -4.77 -16.26 -11.60
C GLY A 194 -5.57 -15.24 -12.36
#